data_07c2e334b7a637a17c374f080d7cd68e
#
_entry.id   07c2e334b7a637a17c374f080d7cd68e
#
_cell.length_a   1.000
_cell.length_b   1.000
_cell.length_c   1.000
_cell.angle_alpha   90.00
_cell.angle_beta   90.00
_cell.angle_gamma   90.00
#
_symmetry.space_group_name_H-M   'P 1'
#
loop_
_entity.id
_entity.type
_entity.pdbx_description
1 polymer ?
#
loop_
_entity_poly.entity_id
_entity_poly.type
_entity_poly.pdbx_seq_one_letter_code
_entity_poly.pdbx_strand_id
1 'polypeptide(L)'
;PGFIANRILMPMINEAIYSLYESVAGVEEIDTVMKLGMAHPMGPLQLADFIGLDVCLSILNVLHDGFGNPKYAPCPLLVNMVTAGKLGVKSGEGFYSWSHGTKELIVADNFKK
;
A
#
# COMPACT_ATOMS: atom_id res chain seq x y z
N PRO A 1 -15.49 -10.71 11.44
CA PRO A 1 -14.26 -11.32 10.91
C PRO A 1 -13.48 -10.37 10.01
N GLY A 2 -14.07 -9.93 8.90
CA GLY A 2 -13.40 -8.99 8.00
C GLY A 2 -13.07 -7.65 8.63
N PHE A 3 -13.88 -7.22 9.58
CA PHE A 3 -13.67 -5.97 10.29
C PHE A 3 -12.39 -6.00 11.13
N ILE A 4 -12.13 -7.13 11.81
CA ILE A 4 -10.91 -7.27 12.62
C ILE A 4 -9.67 -7.24 11.74
N ALA A 5 -9.70 -7.98 10.63
CA ALA A 5 -8.58 -8.02 9.71
C ALA A 5 -8.25 -6.65 9.16
N ASN A 6 -9.25 -5.93 8.68
CA ASN A 6 -9.06 -4.60 8.09
C ASN A 6 -8.59 -3.58 9.12
N ARG A 7 -9.07 -3.68 10.36
CA ARG A 7 -8.67 -2.76 11.41
C ARG A 7 -7.17 -2.86 11.73
N ILE A 8 -6.60 -4.05 11.58
CA ILE A 8 -5.17 -4.27 11.81
C ILE A 8 -4.38 -4.04 10.53
N LEU A 9 -4.85 -4.59 9.42
CA LEU A 9 -4.14 -4.58 8.15
C LEU A 9 -4.02 -3.18 7.55
N MET A 10 -5.10 -2.41 7.56
CA MET A 10 -5.08 -1.09 6.89
C MET A 10 -4.14 -0.10 7.54
N PRO A 11 -4.07 0.02 8.88
CA PRO A 11 -3.04 0.85 9.50
C PRO A 11 -1.62 0.40 9.18
N MET A 12 -1.37 -0.91 9.08
CA MET A 12 -0.07 -1.44 8.70
C MET A 12 0.30 -1.01 7.28
N ILE A 13 -0.62 -1.16 6.34
CA ILE A 13 -0.40 -0.73 4.95
C ILE A 13 -0.19 0.78 4.89
N ASN A 14 -1.03 1.55 5.59
CA ASN A 14 -0.93 3.00 5.59
C ASN A 14 0.42 3.46 6.16
N GLU A 15 0.89 2.81 7.23
CA GLU A 15 2.19 3.14 7.83
C GLU A 15 3.34 2.82 6.87
N ALA A 16 3.23 1.72 6.13
CA ALA A 16 4.21 1.39 5.10
C ALA A 16 4.24 2.47 4.01
N ILE A 17 3.06 2.98 3.61
CA ILE A 17 2.97 4.06 2.62
C ILE A 17 3.58 5.35 3.17
N TYR A 18 3.33 5.68 4.44
CA TYR A 18 3.98 6.82 5.08
C TYR A 18 5.50 6.69 5.11
N SER A 19 6.00 5.49 5.37
CA SER A 19 7.46 5.26 5.37
C SER A 19 8.05 5.54 3.99
N LEU A 20 7.35 5.17 2.94
CA LEU A 20 7.76 5.51 1.58
C LEU A 20 7.64 7.01 1.32
N TYR A 21 6.52 7.60 1.70
CA TYR A 21 6.23 9.01 1.50
C TYR A 21 7.26 9.91 2.20
N GLU A 22 7.66 9.52 3.39
CA GLU A 22 8.64 10.27 4.19
C GLU A 22 10.08 9.90 3.88
N SER A 23 10.31 9.09 2.86
CA SER A 23 11.63 8.69 2.39
C SER A 23 12.45 7.91 3.42
N VAL A 24 11.78 7.17 4.32
CA VAL A 24 12.47 6.29 5.27
C VAL A 24 13.15 5.15 4.51
N ALA A 25 12.47 4.58 3.53
CA ALA A 25 13.01 3.52 2.68
C ALA A 25 12.24 3.48 1.36
N GLY A 26 12.77 2.75 0.38
CA GLY A 26 12.10 2.56 -0.91
C GLY A 26 11.08 1.44 -0.88
N VAL A 27 10.37 1.27 -1.99
CA VAL A 27 9.31 0.26 -2.12
C VAL A 27 9.86 -1.14 -1.86
N GLU A 28 10.93 -1.51 -2.54
CA GLU A 28 11.52 -2.85 -2.42
C GLU A 28 12.01 -3.13 -1.01
N GLU A 29 12.69 -2.15 -0.41
CA GLU A 29 13.24 -2.29 0.94
C GLU A 29 12.13 -2.48 1.98
N ILE A 30 11.05 -1.70 1.90
CA ILE A 30 9.93 -1.82 2.82
C ILE A 30 9.32 -3.21 2.74
N ASP A 31 9.03 -3.68 1.53
CA ASP A 31 8.40 -4.99 1.35
C ASP A 31 9.34 -6.12 1.76
N THR A 32 10.63 -6.01 1.46
CA THR A 32 11.62 -7.03 1.83
C THR A 32 11.76 -7.16 3.34
N VAL A 33 11.80 -6.05 4.07
CA VAL A 33 11.89 -6.07 5.53
C VAL A 33 10.69 -6.79 6.14
N MET A 34 9.49 -6.53 5.63
CA MET A 34 8.29 -7.17 6.16
C MET A 34 8.23 -8.66 5.83
N LYS A 35 8.68 -9.05 4.64
CA LYS A 35 8.72 -10.46 4.26
C LYS A 35 9.76 -11.24 5.06
N LEU A 36 10.98 -10.73 5.12
CA LEU A 36 12.10 -11.46 5.71
C LEU A 36 12.22 -11.21 7.21
N GLY A 37 12.03 -9.97 7.63
CA GLY A 37 12.17 -9.61 9.04
C GLY A 37 10.96 -9.97 9.89
N MET A 38 9.76 -9.88 9.32
CA MET A 38 8.50 -10.08 10.04
C MET A 38 7.74 -11.33 9.56
N ALA A 39 8.36 -12.14 8.72
CA ALA A 39 7.79 -13.40 8.22
C ALA A 39 6.42 -13.23 7.53
N HIS A 40 6.17 -12.10 6.89
CA HIS A 40 4.95 -11.90 6.11
C HIS A 40 5.09 -12.62 4.77
N PRO A 41 4.03 -13.30 4.28
CA PRO A 41 4.09 -13.98 2.97
C PRO A 41 4.29 -12.99 1.82
N MET A 42 3.84 -11.74 2.01
CA MET A 42 3.89 -10.69 1.00
C MET A 42 4.11 -9.36 1.71
N GLY A 43 4.91 -8.48 1.12
CA GLY A 43 5.12 -7.15 1.70
C GLY A 43 3.85 -6.30 1.64
N PRO A 44 3.73 -5.29 2.50
CA PRO A 44 2.51 -4.50 2.60
C PRO A 44 2.21 -3.66 1.35
N LEU A 45 3.23 -3.17 0.64
CA LEU A 45 3.00 -2.38 -0.57
C LEU A 45 2.56 -3.27 -1.73
N GLN A 46 3.15 -4.46 -1.86
CA GLN A 46 2.70 -5.44 -2.83
C GLN A 46 1.26 -5.87 -2.54
N LEU A 47 0.95 -6.12 -1.27
CA LEU A 47 -0.39 -6.51 -0.85
C LEU A 47 -1.41 -5.41 -1.17
N ALA A 48 -1.05 -4.15 -0.93
CA ALA A 48 -1.91 -3.03 -1.26
C ALA A 48 -2.22 -2.98 -2.76
N ASP A 49 -1.23 -3.25 -3.62
CA ASP A 49 -1.44 -3.31 -5.06
C ASP A 49 -2.42 -4.43 -5.45
N PHE A 50 -2.36 -5.57 -4.78
CA PHE A 50 -3.30 -6.68 -5.02
C PHE A 50 -4.71 -6.36 -4.55
N ILE A 51 -4.84 -5.72 -3.38
CA ILE A 51 -6.16 -5.32 -2.85
C ILE A 51 -6.80 -4.26 -3.75
N GLY A 52 -5.99 -3.35 -4.23
CA GLY A 52 -6.42 -2.16 -4.96
C GLY A 52 -6.29 -0.94 -4.06
N LEU A 53 -5.56 0.07 -4.54
CA LEU A 53 -5.28 1.25 -3.71
C LEU A 53 -6.54 2.06 -3.43
N ASP A 54 -7.51 2.06 -4.36
CA ASP A 54 -8.81 2.70 -4.14
C ASP A 54 -9.59 1.99 -3.02
N VAL A 55 -9.53 0.66 -2.96
CA VAL A 55 -10.17 -0.10 -1.89
C VAL A 55 -9.49 0.20 -0.55
N CYS A 56 -8.16 0.23 -0.51
CA CYS A 56 -7.41 0.59 0.70
C CYS A 56 -7.82 1.98 1.20
N LEU A 57 -7.91 2.94 0.29
CA LEU A 57 -8.30 4.30 0.63
C LEU A 57 -9.72 4.34 1.21
N SER A 58 -10.66 3.63 0.58
CA SER A 58 -12.05 3.58 1.05
C SER A 58 -12.15 3.00 2.46
N ILE A 59 -11.42 1.91 2.72
CA ILE A 59 -11.45 1.27 4.04
C ILE A 59 -10.83 2.20 5.09
N LEU A 60 -9.72 2.85 4.78
CA LEU A 60 -9.10 3.80 5.71
C LEU A 60 -10.04 4.96 6.03
N ASN A 61 -10.75 5.48 5.03
CA ASN A 61 -11.72 6.55 5.25
C ASN A 61 -12.85 6.09 6.17
N VAL A 62 -13.37 4.87 5.99
CA VAL A 62 -14.41 4.31 6.85
C VAL A 62 -13.90 4.19 8.30
N LEU A 63 -12.67 3.68 8.49
CA LEU A 63 -12.08 3.56 9.81
C LEU A 63 -11.85 4.92 10.45
N HIS A 64 -11.35 5.88 9.69
CA HIS A 64 -11.08 7.23 10.17
C HIS A 64 -12.37 7.92 10.59
N ASP A 65 -13.40 7.86 9.75
CA ASP A 65 -14.70 8.47 10.05
C ASP A 65 -15.37 7.80 11.24
N GLY A 66 -15.27 6.47 11.32
CA GLY A 66 -15.92 5.70 12.38
C GLY A 66 -15.28 5.87 13.76
N PHE A 67 -13.94 5.89 13.80
CA PHE A 67 -13.20 5.96 15.06
C PHE A 67 -12.72 7.38 15.42
N GLY A 68 -12.66 8.27 14.42
CA GLY A 68 -12.19 9.64 14.64
C GLY A 68 -10.75 9.75 15.09
N ASN A 69 -9.93 8.69 14.86
CA ASN A 69 -8.54 8.66 15.32
C ASN A 69 -7.60 8.93 14.14
N PRO A 70 -6.68 9.91 14.28
CA PRO A 70 -5.76 10.27 13.20
C PRO A 70 -4.93 9.12 12.65
N LYS A 71 -4.71 8.06 13.42
CA LYS A 71 -3.94 6.90 12.94
C LYS A 71 -4.57 6.20 11.74
N TYR A 72 -5.86 6.42 11.49
CA TYR A 72 -6.54 5.87 10.32
C TYR A 72 -6.59 6.83 9.15
N ALA A 73 -6.09 8.07 9.31
CA ALA A 73 -6.09 9.05 8.23
C ALA A 73 -5.18 8.56 7.08
N PRO A 74 -5.71 8.48 5.85
CA PRO A 74 -4.91 7.97 4.73
C PRO A 74 -3.69 8.85 4.45
N CYS A 75 -2.57 8.21 4.11
CA CYS A 75 -1.38 8.93 3.68
C CYS A 75 -1.68 9.75 2.42
N PRO A 76 -1.19 10.99 2.34
CA PRO A 76 -1.39 11.80 1.12
C PRO A 76 -0.92 11.13 -0.16
N LEU A 77 0.16 10.34 -0.10
CA LEU A 77 0.64 9.61 -1.27
C LEU A 77 -0.42 8.63 -1.77
N LEU A 78 -1.10 7.92 -0.87
CA LEU A 78 -2.17 7.00 -1.26
C LEU A 78 -3.31 7.74 -1.96
N VAL A 79 -3.73 8.87 -1.39
CA VAL A 79 -4.78 9.71 -1.98
C VAL A 79 -4.37 10.17 -3.38
N ASN A 80 -3.13 10.61 -3.52
CA ASN A 80 -2.62 11.11 -4.80
C ASN A 80 -2.54 10.01 -5.86
N MET A 81 -2.13 8.81 -5.46
CA MET A 81 -2.05 7.68 -6.40
C MET A 81 -3.44 7.28 -6.89
N VAL A 82 -4.41 7.22 -6.01
CA VAL A 82 -5.80 6.91 -6.39
C VAL A 82 -6.33 7.98 -7.34
N THR A 83 -6.10 9.25 -7.04
CA THR A 83 -6.51 10.36 -7.90
C THR A 83 -5.88 10.27 -9.28
N ALA A 84 -4.62 9.80 -9.36
CA ALA A 84 -3.91 9.63 -10.61
C ALA A 84 -4.31 8.35 -11.37
N GLY A 85 -5.21 7.52 -10.81
CA GLY A 85 -5.64 6.28 -11.44
C GLY A 85 -4.65 5.12 -11.29
N LYS A 86 -3.69 5.23 -10.39
CA LYS A 86 -2.70 4.20 -10.12
C LYS A 86 -3.20 3.33 -8.97
N LEU A 87 -3.94 2.29 -9.31
CA LEU A 87 -4.72 1.50 -8.35
C LEU A 87 -4.10 0.15 -8.01
N GLY A 88 -2.95 -0.17 -8.58
CA GLY A 88 -2.27 -1.44 -8.38
C GLY A 88 -2.45 -2.38 -9.56
N VAL A 89 -2.62 -3.67 -9.28
CA VAL A 89 -2.70 -4.70 -10.33
C VAL A 89 -3.80 -4.39 -11.34
N LYS A 90 -4.97 -4.00 -10.87
CA LYS A 90 -6.12 -3.79 -11.76
C LYS A 90 -5.98 -2.63 -12.73
N SER A 91 -5.10 -1.69 -12.44
CA SER A 91 -4.81 -0.57 -13.35
C SER A 91 -3.48 -0.72 -14.09
N GLY A 92 -2.72 -1.76 -13.78
CA GLY A 92 -1.42 -2.03 -14.38
C GLY A 92 -0.26 -1.36 -13.66
N GLU A 93 -0.52 -0.48 -12.72
CA GLU A 93 0.53 0.23 -11.98
C GLU A 93 0.02 0.67 -10.60
N GLY A 94 0.84 0.47 -9.59
CA GLY A 94 0.67 0.97 -8.24
C GLY A 94 2.05 1.28 -7.70
N PHE A 95 2.43 0.67 -6.57
CA PHE A 95 3.82 0.75 -6.10
C PHE A 95 4.75 -0.05 -6.99
N TYR A 96 4.22 -1.08 -7.62
CA TYR A 96 4.92 -1.89 -8.61
C TYR A 96 4.29 -1.73 -9.98
N SER A 97 5.03 -2.10 -11.01
CA SER A 97 4.52 -2.15 -12.37
C SER A 97 4.06 -3.57 -12.68
N TRP A 98 2.81 -3.72 -13.15
CA TRP A 98 2.18 -5.02 -13.35
C TRP A 98 1.91 -5.36 -14.81
N SER A 99 2.32 -4.48 -15.73
CA SER A 99 1.98 -4.60 -17.15
C SER A 99 3.04 -5.30 -17.98
N HIS A 100 4.06 -5.89 -17.35
CA HIS A 100 5.21 -6.45 -18.08
C HIS A 100 5.07 -7.94 -18.42
N GLY A 101 4.03 -8.62 -17.96
CA GLY A 101 3.83 -10.02 -18.24
C GLY A 101 4.88 -10.95 -17.63
N THR A 102 5.65 -10.48 -16.65
CA THR A 102 6.67 -11.24 -15.94
C THR A 102 6.22 -11.52 -14.51
N LYS A 103 6.79 -12.56 -13.91
CA LYS A 103 6.53 -12.88 -12.48
C LYS A 103 7.42 -12.08 -11.55
N GLU A 104 8.44 -11.40 -12.06
CA GLU A 104 9.31 -10.57 -11.25
C GLU A 104 8.57 -9.32 -10.75
N LEU A 105 8.86 -8.92 -9.52
CA LEU A 105 8.37 -7.66 -8.99
C LEU A 105 9.23 -6.53 -9.53
N ILE A 106 8.59 -5.64 -10.29
CA ILE A 106 9.26 -4.47 -10.87
C ILE A 106 8.68 -3.24 -10.21
N VAL A 107 9.50 -2.49 -9.49
CA VAL A 107 9.06 -1.25 -8.84
C VAL A 107 8.59 -0.26 -9.91
N ALA A 108 7.48 0.43 -9.66
CA ALA A 108 6.95 1.43 -10.59
C ALA A 108 7.95 2.56 -10.79
N ASP A 109 7.97 3.12 -12.00
CA ASP A 109 8.97 4.13 -12.37
C ASP A 109 9.00 5.32 -11.42
N ASN A 110 7.86 5.75 -10.91
CA ASN A 110 7.81 6.88 -9.99
C ASN A 110 8.57 6.64 -8.69
N PHE A 111 8.82 5.38 -8.34
CA PHE A 111 9.49 5.02 -7.09
C PHE A 111 10.88 4.42 -7.31
N LYS A 112 11.34 4.37 -8.55
CA LYS A 112 12.71 3.98 -8.85
C LYS A 112 13.66 5.14 -8.52
N LYS A 113 14.81 4.79 -8.00
CA LYS A 113 15.85 5.78 -7.72
C LYS A 113 16.78 5.94 -8.90
#